data_b61f76dcd19f0949893c9ddf744671c4
#
_entry.id   b61f76dcd19f0949893c9ddf744671c4
#
_cell.length_a   1.000
_cell.length_b   1.000
_cell.length_c   1.000
_cell.angle_alpha   90.00
_cell.angle_beta   90.00
_cell.angle_gamma   90.00
#
_symmetry.space_group_name_H-M   'P 1'
#
loop_
_entity.id
_entity.type
_entity.pdbx_description
1 polymer ?
#
loop_
_entity_poly.entity_id
_entity_poly.type
_entity_poly.pdbx_seq_one_letter_code
_entity_poly.pdbx_strand_id
1 'polypeptide(L)'
;MIHTIRVNTEHEYEVVIGCDWQSTLKGSLASYTRVALVYSTAMRDQVKGFQPENTEVHYFEVADGEGAKTAQSLQSLWNWLGAAGFTRSDAIIGIGGGTITDLAGFAAASWLRGIDWIAVPTTVAGMVDAAIGGKTGINSDYGKNLIGAFHSPRKVLIDTSWLKTLSDRDFAAGLAEVVKCGFIVDGQILDLLKGKNLSEIRNDAALVQDLIVRSVAVKAHIVASDFKESFGREVLNYGHTLGHAIEIHSKYSLRHGEAVSIGLVFAAQLAGVKGLLDSESIAAHEQILSGIGLPTKYPSDSWQHLYPLLALDKKSRGHQLRFVALSGIGKTVRIEDANEGELRAAYERISS
;
A
#
# COMPACT_ATOMS: atom_id res chain seq x y z
N MET A 1 5.29 -11.22 -19.69
CA MET A 1 6.72 -11.50 -19.35
C MET A 1 6.86 -11.50 -17.85
N ILE A 2 7.65 -12.43 -17.26
CA ILE A 2 7.88 -12.43 -15.80
C ILE A 2 9.06 -11.52 -15.47
N HIS A 3 8.89 -10.67 -14.45
CA HIS A 3 9.93 -9.80 -13.91
C HIS A 3 10.23 -10.20 -12.48
N THR A 4 11.50 -10.12 -12.07
CA THR A 4 11.92 -10.36 -10.68
C THR A 4 12.70 -9.18 -10.17
N ILE A 5 12.25 -8.61 -9.05
CA ILE A 5 12.92 -7.52 -8.35
C ILE A 5 13.39 -8.06 -6.99
N ARG A 6 14.66 -7.88 -6.66
CA ARG A 6 15.22 -8.22 -5.37
C ARG A 6 15.11 -7.04 -4.41
N VAL A 7 14.66 -7.33 -3.20
CA VAL A 7 14.48 -6.34 -2.14
C VAL A 7 15.36 -6.74 -0.97
N ASN A 8 16.26 -5.86 -0.57
CA ASN A 8 17.16 -6.09 0.54
C ASN A 8 16.67 -5.36 1.78
N THR A 9 16.29 -6.11 2.82
CA THR A 9 15.72 -5.60 4.07
C THR A 9 16.38 -6.31 5.26
N GLU A 10 15.61 -7.00 6.14
CA GLU A 10 16.17 -7.92 7.14
C GLU A 10 16.94 -9.08 6.48
N HIS A 11 16.46 -9.50 5.35
CA HIS A 11 17.07 -10.45 4.43
C HIS A 11 16.68 -10.06 3.01
N GLU A 12 17.42 -10.58 2.03
CA GLU A 12 17.05 -10.42 0.62
C GLU A 12 15.85 -11.34 0.31
N TYR A 13 14.86 -10.81 -0.40
CA TYR A 13 13.74 -11.56 -0.93
C TYR A 13 13.38 -11.11 -2.35
N GLU A 14 12.63 -11.94 -3.05
CA GLU A 14 12.22 -11.69 -4.43
C GLU A 14 10.75 -11.26 -4.52
N VAL A 15 10.49 -10.26 -5.35
CA VAL A 15 9.16 -9.89 -5.84
C VAL A 15 9.06 -10.36 -7.29
N VAL A 16 8.22 -11.37 -7.53
CA VAL A 16 8.02 -11.98 -8.86
C VAL A 16 6.73 -11.45 -9.45
N ILE A 17 6.82 -10.70 -10.55
CA ILE A 17 5.72 -9.95 -11.16
C ILE A 17 5.33 -10.56 -12.51
N GLY A 18 4.03 -10.71 -12.76
CA GLY A 18 3.49 -11.32 -13.98
C GLY A 18 3.60 -12.84 -14.01
N CYS A 19 3.71 -13.46 -12.84
CA CYS A 19 3.71 -14.91 -12.69
C CYS A 19 2.27 -15.45 -12.58
N ASP A 20 2.11 -16.74 -12.84
CA ASP A 20 0.99 -17.52 -12.34
C ASP A 20 1.26 -17.86 -10.87
N TRP A 21 0.41 -17.39 -9.96
CA TRP A 21 0.65 -17.51 -8.53
C TRP A 21 0.67 -18.96 -8.05
N GLN A 22 -0.17 -19.85 -8.62
CA GLN A 22 -0.26 -21.24 -8.18
C GLN A 22 1.00 -22.03 -8.52
N SER A 23 1.45 -21.97 -9.78
CA SER A 23 2.65 -22.68 -10.21
C SER A 23 3.91 -22.13 -9.54
N THR A 24 4.01 -20.80 -9.39
CA THR A 24 5.16 -20.16 -8.76
C THR A 24 5.19 -20.43 -7.25
N LEU A 25 4.03 -20.42 -6.59
CA LEU A 25 3.92 -20.76 -5.17
C LEU A 25 4.32 -22.23 -4.94
N LYS A 26 3.78 -23.18 -5.73
CA LYS A 26 4.17 -24.60 -5.65
C LYS A 26 5.70 -24.79 -5.70
N GLY A 27 6.36 -24.09 -6.63
CA GLY A 27 7.83 -24.14 -6.74
C GLY A 27 8.55 -23.51 -5.54
N SER A 28 7.89 -22.66 -4.76
CA SER A 28 8.47 -21.99 -3.59
C SER A 28 8.26 -22.74 -2.28
N LEU A 29 7.49 -23.84 -2.26
CA LEU A 29 7.09 -24.54 -1.04
C LEU A 29 7.94 -25.76 -0.69
N ALA A 30 8.92 -26.11 -1.48
CA ALA A 30 9.70 -27.37 -1.33
C ALA A 30 10.41 -27.52 0.05
N SER A 31 10.66 -26.42 0.75
CA SER A 31 11.29 -26.42 2.09
C SER A 31 10.31 -26.50 3.25
N TYR A 32 8.99 -26.40 3.00
CA TYR A 32 7.97 -26.35 4.05
C TYR A 32 7.17 -27.65 4.10
N THR A 33 7.00 -28.20 5.30
CA THR A 33 6.16 -29.38 5.54
C THR A 33 4.69 -29.01 5.47
N ARG A 34 4.34 -27.85 6.07
CA ARG A 34 2.98 -27.31 6.12
C ARG A 34 2.95 -25.83 5.80
N VAL A 35 1.85 -25.38 5.21
CA VAL A 35 1.59 -23.96 5.01
C VAL A 35 0.16 -23.61 5.39
N ALA A 36 0.02 -22.43 6.01
CA ALA A 36 -1.28 -21.83 6.32
C ALA A 36 -1.63 -20.83 5.20
N LEU A 37 -2.65 -21.09 4.41
CA LEU A 37 -3.20 -20.12 3.47
C LEU A 37 -4.23 -19.26 4.20
N VAL A 38 -3.88 -18.00 4.45
CA VAL A 38 -4.75 -16.97 5.02
C VAL A 38 -5.31 -16.14 3.87
N TYR A 39 -6.61 -16.14 3.70
CA TYR A 39 -7.27 -15.48 2.56
C TYR A 39 -8.62 -14.87 2.96
N SER A 40 -9.07 -13.87 2.19
CA SER A 40 -10.38 -13.26 2.43
C SER A 40 -11.51 -14.09 1.81
N THR A 41 -12.72 -13.97 2.36
CA THR A 41 -13.92 -14.67 1.87
C THR A 41 -14.12 -14.50 0.36
N ALA A 42 -13.86 -13.32 -0.19
CA ALA A 42 -13.96 -13.04 -1.63
C ALA A 42 -13.01 -13.89 -2.49
N MET A 43 -11.92 -14.42 -1.92
CA MET A 43 -10.93 -15.21 -2.65
C MET A 43 -11.15 -16.73 -2.53
N ARG A 44 -12.21 -17.15 -1.82
CA ARG A 44 -12.46 -18.56 -1.48
C ARG A 44 -12.39 -19.51 -2.68
N ASP A 45 -13.11 -19.18 -3.76
CA ASP A 45 -13.24 -20.08 -4.92
C ASP A 45 -11.93 -20.19 -5.72
N GLN A 46 -11.12 -19.14 -5.71
CA GLN A 46 -9.83 -19.11 -6.41
C GLN A 46 -8.72 -19.78 -5.62
N VAL A 47 -8.83 -19.82 -4.28
CA VAL A 47 -7.79 -20.34 -3.37
C VAL A 47 -8.06 -21.80 -2.99
N LYS A 48 -9.33 -22.17 -2.77
CA LYS A 48 -9.71 -23.56 -2.48
C LYS A 48 -9.34 -24.47 -3.63
N GLY A 49 -8.67 -25.57 -3.28
CA GLY A 49 -8.19 -26.54 -4.28
C GLY A 49 -6.71 -26.37 -4.66
N PHE A 50 -6.02 -25.34 -4.12
CA PHE A 50 -4.58 -25.26 -4.25
C PHE A 50 -3.92 -26.40 -3.46
N GLN A 51 -3.32 -27.37 -4.14
CA GLN A 51 -2.64 -28.52 -3.53
C GLN A 51 -1.28 -28.71 -4.18
N PRO A 52 -0.18 -28.42 -3.49
CA PRO A 52 1.18 -28.84 -3.88
C PRO A 52 1.39 -30.32 -3.55
N GLU A 53 2.37 -30.96 -4.20
CA GLU A 53 2.59 -32.41 -4.08
C GLU A 53 3.12 -32.84 -2.71
N ASN A 54 4.04 -32.02 -2.12
CA ASN A 54 4.83 -32.43 -0.95
C ASN A 54 4.64 -31.52 0.27
N THR A 55 3.64 -30.66 0.28
CA THR A 55 3.38 -29.71 1.35
C THR A 55 1.91 -29.78 1.77
N GLU A 56 1.65 -29.98 3.05
CA GLU A 56 0.30 -29.98 3.61
C GLU A 56 -0.26 -28.54 3.65
N VAL A 57 -1.46 -28.33 3.11
CA VAL A 57 -2.09 -27.02 3.03
C VAL A 57 -3.26 -26.93 4.00
N HIS A 58 -3.20 -25.96 4.91
CA HIS A 58 -4.25 -25.61 5.83
C HIS A 58 -4.86 -24.25 5.42
N TYR A 59 -6.19 -24.17 5.42
CA TYR A 59 -6.92 -22.98 4.95
C TYR A 59 -7.54 -22.22 6.12
N PHE A 60 -7.19 -20.94 6.23
CA PHE A 60 -7.79 -20.03 7.21
C PHE A 60 -8.44 -18.84 6.50
N GLU A 61 -9.77 -18.79 6.58
CA GLU A 61 -10.57 -17.76 5.97
C GLU A 61 -10.83 -16.61 6.95
N VAL A 62 -10.70 -15.38 6.47
CA VAL A 62 -11.03 -14.16 7.21
C VAL A 62 -12.05 -13.32 6.44
N ALA A 63 -12.75 -12.44 7.15
CA ALA A 63 -13.70 -11.50 6.54
C ALA A 63 -13.01 -10.58 5.51
N ASP A 64 -13.80 -10.05 4.59
CA ASP A 64 -13.30 -9.09 3.61
C ASP A 64 -13.10 -7.69 4.21
N GLY A 65 -12.18 -6.95 3.63
CA GLY A 65 -11.95 -5.53 3.91
C GLY A 65 -11.21 -5.26 5.22
N GLU A 66 -11.10 -3.98 5.56
CA GLU A 66 -10.28 -3.49 6.68
C GLU A 66 -10.75 -4.00 8.05
N GLY A 67 -12.01 -4.39 8.17
CA GLY A 67 -12.57 -5.01 9.38
C GLY A 67 -11.91 -6.34 9.78
N ALA A 68 -11.15 -6.99 8.90
CA ALA A 68 -10.39 -8.18 9.23
C ALA A 68 -9.11 -7.89 10.05
N LYS A 69 -8.57 -6.66 10.01
CA LYS A 69 -7.34 -6.27 10.71
C LYS A 69 -7.55 -5.97 12.19
N THR A 70 -8.05 -6.93 12.93
CA THR A 70 -8.38 -6.80 14.37
C THR A 70 -7.55 -7.73 15.25
N ALA A 71 -7.41 -7.37 16.53
CA ALA A 71 -6.79 -8.24 17.52
C ALA A 71 -7.53 -9.58 17.64
N GLN A 72 -8.86 -9.59 17.49
CA GLN A 72 -9.67 -10.81 17.53
C GLN A 72 -9.38 -11.73 16.34
N SER A 73 -9.26 -11.21 15.12
CA SER A 73 -8.89 -12.00 13.94
C SER A 73 -7.51 -12.62 14.10
N LEU A 74 -6.56 -11.84 14.60
CA LEU A 74 -5.21 -12.30 14.86
C LEU A 74 -5.16 -13.38 15.93
N GLN A 75 -5.89 -13.21 17.05
CA GLN A 75 -5.98 -14.21 18.11
C GLN A 75 -6.61 -15.52 17.60
N SER A 76 -7.66 -15.42 16.78
CA SER A 76 -8.29 -16.58 16.16
C SER A 76 -7.30 -17.34 15.25
N LEU A 77 -6.50 -16.61 14.47
CA LEU A 77 -5.46 -17.20 13.62
C LEU A 77 -4.37 -17.89 14.46
N TRP A 78 -3.87 -17.26 15.53
CA TRP A 78 -2.89 -17.90 16.42
C TRP A 78 -3.42 -19.17 17.09
N ASN A 79 -4.66 -19.14 17.60
CA ASN A 79 -5.28 -20.31 18.22
C ASN A 79 -5.42 -21.45 17.21
N TRP A 80 -5.80 -21.12 15.97
CA TRP A 80 -5.91 -22.09 14.89
C TRP A 80 -4.54 -22.66 14.48
N LEU A 81 -3.50 -21.84 14.35
CA LEU A 81 -2.12 -22.31 14.09
C LEU A 81 -1.65 -23.26 15.19
N GLY A 82 -1.95 -22.93 16.45
CA GLY A 82 -1.63 -23.78 17.61
C GLY A 82 -2.34 -25.12 17.58
N ALA A 83 -3.64 -25.12 17.32
CA ALA A 83 -4.46 -26.35 17.22
C ALA A 83 -4.00 -27.23 16.05
N ALA A 84 -3.57 -26.66 14.94
CA ALA A 84 -3.02 -27.36 13.79
C ALA A 84 -1.52 -27.76 13.96
N GLY A 85 -0.90 -27.38 15.08
CA GLY A 85 0.48 -27.77 15.42
C GLY A 85 1.56 -27.12 14.52
N PHE A 86 1.35 -25.89 14.05
CA PHE A 86 2.35 -25.18 13.23
C PHE A 86 3.65 -24.90 14.00
N THR A 87 4.76 -25.20 13.37
CA THR A 87 6.13 -25.11 13.89
C THR A 87 6.93 -24.00 13.19
N ARG A 88 8.19 -23.80 13.57
CA ARG A 88 9.08 -22.82 12.93
C ARG A 88 9.53 -23.18 11.52
N SER A 89 9.36 -24.42 11.10
CA SER A 89 9.66 -24.89 9.74
C SER A 89 8.47 -24.84 8.79
N ASP A 90 7.34 -24.31 9.25
CA ASP A 90 6.14 -24.08 8.46
C ASP A 90 6.05 -22.58 8.04
N ALA A 91 5.16 -22.25 7.13
CA ALA A 91 5.01 -20.88 6.65
C ALA A 91 3.54 -20.42 6.59
N ILE A 92 3.34 -19.10 6.61
CA ILE A 92 2.05 -18.48 6.35
C ILE A 92 2.05 -17.86 4.95
N ILE A 93 1.00 -18.10 4.18
CA ILE A 93 0.76 -17.52 2.86
C ILE A 93 -0.42 -16.56 2.97
N GLY A 94 -0.19 -15.27 2.76
CA GLY A 94 -1.27 -14.27 2.75
C GLY A 94 -1.75 -14.00 1.32
N ILE A 95 -2.99 -14.38 0.99
CA ILE A 95 -3.60 -14.20 -0.35
C ILE A 95 -4.75 -13.21 -0.25
N GLY A 96 -4.58 -12.00 -0.75
CA GLY A 96 -5.61 -10.96 -0.68
C GLY A 96 -5.06 -9.55 -0.87
N GLY A 97 -5.88 -8.55 -0.60
CA GLY A 97 -5.43 -7.16 -0.57
C GLY A 97 -4.49 -6.86 0.60
N GLY A 98 -4.07 -5.59 0.74
CA GLY A 98 -3.17 -5.14 1.80
C GLY A 98 -3.60 -5.55 3.21
N THR A 99 -4.89 -5.58 3.49
CA THR A 99 -5.46 -6.05 4.76
C THR A 99 -5.01 -7.49 5.10
N ILE A 100 -5.07 -8.38 4.11
CA ILE A 100 -4.72 -9.79 4.31
C ILE A 100 -3.20 -9.97 4.41
N THR A 101 -2.43 -9.27 3.58
CA THR A 101 -0.96 -9.34 3.64
C THR A 101 -0.44 -8.80 4.98
N ASP A 102 -1.01 -7.71 5.48
CA ASP A 102 -0.64 -7.14 6.79
C ASP A 102 -0.98 -8.09 7.95
N LEU A 103 -2.20 -8.66 7.96
CA LEU A 103 -2.63 -9.60 9.00
C LEU A 103 -1.79 -10.88 8.98
N ALA A 104 -1.61 -11.48 7.80
CA ALA A 104 -0.83 -12.71 7.63
C ALA A 104 0.65 -12.51 8.00
N GLY A 105 1.24 -11.40 7.56
CA GLY A 105 2.61 -11.04 7.90
C GLY A 105 2.80 -10.79 9.40
N PHE A 106 1.83 -10.14 10.07
CA PHE A 106 1.92 -9.91 11.51
C PHE A 106 1.66 -11.19 12.31
N ALA A 107 0.77 -12.06 11.85
CA ALA A 107 0.63 -13.39 12.41
C ALA A 107 1.95 -14.18 12.34
N ALA A 108 2.62 -14.15 11.17
CA ALA A 108 3.91 -14.78 10.98
C ALA A 108 4.99 -14.17 11.87
N ALA A 109 5.06 -12.85 11.98
CA ALA A 109 6.03 -12.14 12.82
C ALA A 109 5.93 -12.52 14.30
N SER A 110 4.72 -12.78 14.77
CA SER A 110 4.43 -13.00 16.20
C SER A 110 4.31 -14.49 16.57
N TRP A 111 3.94 -15.37 15.63
CA TRP A 111 3.86 -16.81 15.88
C TRP A 111 5.27 -17.37 16.13
N LEU A 112 5.46 -18.05 17.27
CA LEU A 112 6.75 -18.63 17.72
C LEU A 112 7.93 -17.65 17.66
N ARG A 113 7.69 -16.35 17.76
CA ARG A 113 8.67 -15.23 17.63
C ARG A 113 9.22 -15.05 16.21
N GLY A 114 8.46 -15.47 15.21
CA GLY A 114 8.76 -15.32 13.79
C GLY A 114 8.85 -16.65 13.06
N ILE A 115 8.01 -16.79 12.04
CA ILE A 115 8.07 -17.87 11.03
C ILE A 115 8.07 -17.23 9.65
N ASP A 116 8.40 -18.00 8.65
CA ASP A 116 8.41 -17.55 7.25
C ASP A 116 7.00 -17.22 6.75
N TRP A 117 6.92 -16.24 5.85
CA TRP A 117 5.68 -15.95 5.16
C TRP A 117 5.90 -15.53 3.70
N ILE A 118 4.87 -15.73 2.88
CA ILE A 118 4.84 -15.36 1.46
C ILE A 118 3.58 -14.51 1.23
N ALA A 119 3.74 -13.41 0.50
CA ALA A 119 2.62 -12.56 0.12
C ALA A 119 2.17 -12.84 -1.32
N VAL A 120 0.86 -12.97 -1.51
CA VAL A 120 0.19 -13.03 -2.83
C VAL A 120 -0.84 -11.90 -2.88
N PRO A 121 -0.41 -10.64 -3.13
CA PRO A 121 -1.31 -9.52 -3.16
C PRO A 121 -2.24 -9.58 -4.38
N THR A 122 -3.54 -9.29 -4.15
CA THR A 122 -4.58 -9.37 -5.19
C THR A 122 -5.14 -8.01 -5.61
N THR A 123 -4.66 -6.92 -5.03
CA THR A 123 -5.07 -5.54 -5.36
C THR A 123 -3.89 -4.71 -5.81
N VAL A 124 -4.11 -3.66 -6.62
CA VAL A 124 -3.02 -2.77 -7.07
C VAL A 124 -2.25 -2.22 -5.86
N ALA A 125 -2.92 -1.64 -4.86
CA ALA A 125 -2.28 -1.12 -3.65
C ALA A 125 -1.52 -2.22 -2.88
N GLY A 126 -2.05 -3.45 -2.83
CA GLY A 126 -1.35 -4.59 -2.26
C GLY A 126 -0.05 -4.91 -3.01
N MET A 127 -0.11 -4.91 -4.35
CA MET A 127 1.00 -5.25 -5.24
C MET A 127 2.14 -4.23 -5.19
N VAL A 128 1.80 -2.93 -5.21
CA VAL A 128 2.80 -1.86 -5.34
C VAL A 128 3.21 -1.25 -4.00
N ASP A 129 2.42 -1.49 -2.95
CA ASP A 129 2.64 -0.86 -1.64
C ASP A 129 2.64 -1.87 -0.49
N ALA A 130 1.51 -2.39 -0.03
CA ALA A 130 1.38 -3.07 1.24
C ALA A 130 2.26 -4.33 1.36
N ALA A 131 2.37 -5.17 0.33
CA ALA A 131 3.17 -6.38 0.36
C ALA A 131 4.69 -6.14 0.28
N ILE A 132 5.14 -4.90 0.03
CA ILE A 132 6.56 -4.57 -0.17
C ILE A 132 7.11 -3.86 1.06
N GLY A 133 8.22 -4.37 1.63
CA GLY A 133 8.97 -3.69 2.70
C GLY A 133 8.60 -4.09 4.11
N GLY A 134 7.88 -5.21 4.28
CA GLY A 134 7.76 -5.92 5.55
C GLY A 134 7.04 -5.18 6.68
N LYS A 135 6.34 -4.08 6.41
CA LYS A 135 5.39 -3.51 7.38
C LYS A 135 4.21 -4.45 7.49
N THR A 136 3.94 -4.95 8.68
CA THR A 136 2.82 -5.85 8.96
C THR A 136 2.10 -5.37 10.21
N GLY A 137 0.78 -5.57 10.32
CA GLY A 137 0.10 -5.08 11.49
C GLY A 137 -1.42 -5.19 11.44
N ILE A 138 -2.01 -4.75 12.53
CA ILE A 138 -3.45 -4.68 12.76
C ILE A 138 -3.85 -3.29 13.26
N ASN A 139 -5.15 -3.03 13.24
CA ASN A 139 -5.73 -1.80 13.75
C ASN A 139 -5.99 -1.90 15.25
N SER A 140 -6.09 -0.74 15.88
CA SER A 140 -6.54 -0.57 17.25
C SER A 140 -7.72 0.41 17.29
N ASP A 141 -8.35 0.57 18.45
CA ASP A 141 -9.42 1.57 18.66
C ASP A 141 -8.92 3.01 18.47
N TYR A 142 -7.61 3.23 18.50
CA TYR A 142 -6.98 4.55 18.36
C TYR A 142 -6.52 4.87 16.93
N GLY A 143 -6.52 3.90 16.01
CA GLY A 143 -6.14 4.12 14.62
C GLY A 143 -5.68 2.88 13.88
N LYS A 144 -5.49 3.05 12.57
CA LYS A 144 -5.00 2.01 11.68
C LYS A 144 -3.51 1.74 11.89
N ASN A 145 -3.10 0.48 11.76
CA ASN A 145 -1.70 0.03 11.70
C ASN A 145 -0.83 0.41 12.91
N LEU A 146 -1.43 0.70 14.07
CA LEU A 146 -0.69 1.10 15.28
C LEU A 146 -0.04 -0.08 16.01
N ILE A 147 -0.50 -1.30 15.72
CA ILE A 147 0.05 -2.53 16.31
C ILE A 147 0.63 -3.37 15.19
N GLY A 148 1.94 -3.61 15.22
CA GLY A 148 2.57 -4.32 14.13
C GLY A 148 4.05 -4.61 14.36
N ALA A 149 4.66 -5.18 13.34
CA ALA A 149 6.08 -5.50 13.30
C ALA A 149 6.65 -5.23 11.90
N PHE A 150 7.96 -5.03 11.86
CA PHE A 150 8.70 -5.17 10.61
C PHE A 150 9.08 -6.65 10.47
N HIS A 151 8.54 -7.32 9.47
CA HIS A 151 8.80 -8.72 9.18
C HIS A 151 8.76 -8.95 7.67
N SER A 152 9.91 -9.09 7.07
CA SER A 152 10.01 -9.22 5.61
C SER A 152 9.48 -10.56 5.12
N PRO A 153 8.73 -10.58 4.00
CA PRO A 153 8.32 -11.84 3.39
C PRO A 153 9.52 -12.60 2.82
N ARG A 154 9.42 -13.90 2.68
CA ARG A 154 10.39 -14.70 1.91
C ARG A 154 10.24 -14.50 0.41
N LYS A 155 9.03 -14.19 -0.03
CA LYS A 155 8.72 -13.92 -1.43
C LYS A 155 7.41 -13.16 -1.55
N VAL A 156 7.29 -12.34 -2.60
CA VAL A 156 6.04 -11.71 -3.00
C VAL A 156 5.71 -12.18 -4.41
N LEU A 157 4.52 -12.71 -4.62
CA LEU A 157 4.07 -13.23 -5.91
C LEU A 157 2.94 -12.35 -6.45
N ILE A 158 3.23 -11.61 -7.50
CA ILE A 158 2.29 -10.68 -8.13
C ILE A 158 1.76 -11.30 -9.43
N ASP A 159 0.58 -11.87 -9.34
CA ASP A 159 -0.18 -12.32 -10.48
C ASP A 159 -1.19 -11.23 -10.88
N THR A 160 -0.95 -10.57 -12.00
CA THR A 160 -1.78 -9.46 -12.47
C THR A 160 -3.19 -9.91 -12.90
N SER A 161 -3.42 -11.22 -13.08
CA SER A 161 -4.75 -11.74 -13.40
C SER A 161 -5.79 -11.46 -12.31
N TRP A 162 -5.37 -11.34 -11.04
CA TRP A 162 -6.21 -10.95 -9.92
C TRP A 162 -6.89 -9.59 -10.11
N LEU A 163 -6.26 -8.67 -10.84
CA LEU A 163 -6.79 -7.32 -11.05
C LEU A 163 -8.09 -7.30 -11.86
N LYS A 164 -8.39 -8.39 -12.60
CA LYS A 164 -9.68 -8.55 -13.30
C LYS A 164 -10.86 -8.68 -12.33
N THR A 165 -10.62 -9.11 -11.09
CA THR A 165 -11.65 -9.30 -10.08
C THR A 165 -12.00 -8.01 -9.34
N LEU A 166 -11.19 -6.95 -9.47
CA LEU A 166 -11.41 -5.68 -8.78
C LEU A 166 -12.53 -4.87 -9.43
N SER A 167 -13.27 -4.13 -8.61
CA SER A 167 -14.10 -3.03 -9.10
C SER A 167 -13.24 -1.93 -9.72
N ASP A 168 -13.82 -1.12 -10.62
CA ASP A 168 -13.12 0.05 -11.18
C ASP A 168 -12.66 1.01 -10.07
N ARG A 169 -13.48 1.20 -9.03
CA ARG A 169 -13.17 2.04 -7.88
C ARG A 169 -11.93 1.53 -7.11
N ASP A 170 -11.86 0.22 -6.84
CA ASP A 170 -10.73 -0.35 -6.10
C ASP A 170 -9.45 -0.39 -6.95
N PHE A 171 -9.58 -0.59 -8.27
CA PHE A 171 -8.46 -0.52 -9.20
C PHE A 171 -7.91 0.91 -9.28
N ALA A 172 -8.79 1.91 -9.50
CA ALA A 172 -8.40 3.32 -9.53
C ALA A 172 -7.75 3.76 -8.21
N ALA A 173 -8.35 3.39 -7.07
CA ALA A 173 -7.77 3.69 -5.75
C ALA A 173 -6.33 3.16 -5.60
N GLY A 174 -6.05 1.95 -6.10
CA GLY A 174 -4.69 1.43 -6.08
C GLY A 174 -3.72 2.21 -6.98
N LEU A 175 -4.19 2.78 -8.09
CA LEU A 175 -3.36 3.59 -8.97
C LEU A 175 -2.88 4.90 -8.33
N ALA A 176 -3.49 5.39 -7.24
CA ALA A 176 -2.98 6.55 -6.51
C ALA A 176 -1.55 6.33 -6.01
N GLU A 177 -1.24 5.11 -5.54
CA GLU A 177 0.10 4.72 -5.10
C GLU A 177 1.10 4.63 -6.27
N VAL A 178 0.64 4.20 -7.43
CA VAL A 178 1.42 4.19 -8.68
C VAL A 178 1.77 5.62 -9.09
N VAL A 179 0.77 6.52 -9.12
CA VAL A 179 0.95 7.94 -9.44
C VAL A 179 1.90 8.60 -8.44
N LYS A 180 1.77 8.30 -7.14
CA LYS A 180 2.71 8.76 -6.12
C LYS A 180 4.15 8.38 -6.46
N CYS A 181 4.41 7.11 -6.81
CA CYS A 181 5.74 6.66 -7.22
C CYS A 181 6.26 7.44 -8.43
N GLY A 182 5.38 7.81 -9.36
CA GLY A 182 5.69 8.66 -10.49
C GLY A 182 6.20 10.04 -10.08
N PHE A 183 5.49 10.69 -9.18
CA PHE A 183 5.85 12.03 -8.73
C PHE A 183 7.12 12.07 -7.87
N ILE A 184 7.32 11.07 -7.00
CA ILE A 184 8.45 11.10 -6.06
C ILE A 184 9.78 10.61 -6.66
N VAL A 185 9.76 9.71 -7.69
CA VAL A 185 10.98 9.08 -8.21
C VAL A 185 10.96 8.85 -9.73
N ASP A 186 9.96 8.11 -10.26
CA ASP A 186 9.98 7.64 -11.66
C ASP A 186 8.96 8.39 -12.52
N GLY A 187 9.36 9.54 -13.06
CA GLY A 187 8.52 10.38 -13.91
C GLY A 187 7.95 9.67 -15.16
N GLN A 188 8.54 8.57 -15.60
CA GLN A 188 8.00 7.79 -16.73
C GLN A 188 6.63 7.19 -16.41
N ILE A 189 6.32 6.92 -15.15
CA ILE A 189 4.98 6.50 -14.74
C ILE A 189 3.95 7.56 -15.13
N LEU A 190 4.28 8.85 -14.92
CA LEU A 190 3.40 9.96 -15.26
C LEU A 190 3.23 10.09 -16.78
N ASP A 191 4.29 9.93 -17.55
CA ASP A 191 4.24 9.95 -19.02
C ASP A 191 3.35 8.82 -19.57
N LEU A 192 3.44 7.63 -18.97
CA LEU A 192 2.61 6.47 -19.34
C LEU A 192 1.12 6.67 -19.02
N LEU A 193 0.80 7.46 -18.00
CA LEU A 193 -0.58 7.74 -17.59
C LEU A 193 -1.17 9.00 -18.24
N LYS A 194 -0.32 9.89 -18.76
CA LYS A 194 -0.75 11.17 -19.32
C LYS A 194 -1.78 11.01 -20.43
N GLY A 195 -2.96 11.64 -20.23
CA GLY A 195 -4.05 11.63 -21.19
C GLY A 195 -4.84 10.33 -21.29
N LYS A 196 -4.53 9.33 -20.46
CA LYS A 196 -5.28 8.07 -20.40
C LYS A 196 -6.40 8.12 -19.37
N ASN A 197 -7.51 7.45 -19.70
CA ASN A 197 -8.57 7.19 -18.74
C ASN A 197 -8.43 5.79 -18.12
N LEU A 198 -9.23 5.54 -17.07
CA LEU A 198 -9.18 4.28 -16.31
C LEU A 198 -9.40 3.04 -17.19
N SER A 199 -10.36 3.12 -18.12
CA SER A 199 -10.70 2.00 -19.01
C SER A 199 -9.55 1.66 -19.95
N GLU A 200 -8.88 2.67 -20.52
CA GLU A 200 -7.71 2.47 -21.39
C GLU A 200 -6.56 1.80 -20.63
N ILE A 201 -6.30 2.24 -19.40
CA ILE A 201 -5.26 1.64 -18.57
C ILE A 201 -5.61 0.20 -18.22
N ARG A 202 -6.84 -0.03 -17.73
CA ARG A 202 -7.30 -1.35 -17.25
C ARG A 202 -7.29 -2.41 -18.35
N ASN A 203 -7.58 -2.02 -19.58
CA ASN A 203 -7.63 -2.92 -20.74
C ASN A 203 -6.25 -3.16 -21.39
N ASP A 204 -5.21 -2.43 -20.99
CA ASP A 204 -3.84 -2.62 -21.46
C ASP A 204 -3.01 -3.39 -20.40
N ALA A 205 -3.02 -4.72 -20.51
CA ALA A 205 -2.33 -5.59 -19.57
C ALA A 205 -0.81 -5.36 -19.55
N ALA A 206 -0.22 -4.93 -20.67
CA ALA A 206 1.22 -4.64 -20.74
C ALA A 206 1.55 -3.35 -19.98
N LEU A 207 0.72 -2.32 -20.16
CA LEU A 207 0.83 -1.06 -19.41
C LEU A 207 0.66 -1.29 -17.91
N VAL A 208 -0.39 -2.02 -17.51
CA VAL A 208 -0.63 -2.33 -16.07
C VAL A 208 0.58 -3.03 -15.47
N GLN A 209 1.14 -4.02 -16.17
CA GLN A 209 2.33 -4.72 -15.69
C GLN A 209 3.55 -3.80 -15.59
N ASP A 210 3.79 -2.92 -16.57
CA ASP A 210 4.91 -1.97 -16.53
C ASP A 210 4.76 -0.99 -15.37
N LEU A 211 3.57 -0.44 -15.14
CA LEU A 211 3.27 0.43 -14.01
C LEU A 211 3.56 -0.27 -12.66
N ILE A 212 3.17 -1.53 -12.52
CA ILE A 212 3.46 -2.32 -11.31
C ILE A 212 4.96 -2.54 -11.15
N VAL A 213 5.67 -2.96 -12.20
CA VAL A 213 7.13 -3.19 -12.17
C VAL A 213 7.87 -1.93 -11.73
N ARG A 214 7.54 -0.77 -12.31
CA ARG A 214 8.14 0.52 -11.97
C ARG A 214 7.87 0.92 -10.52
N SER A 215 6.63 0.81 -10.09
CA SER A 215 6.23 1.16 -8.71
C SER A 215 6.90 0.27 -7.69
N VAL A 216 6.97 -1.05 -7.93
CA VAL A 216 7.69 -2.00 -7.08
C VAL A 216 9.18 -1.68 -7.05
N ALA A 217 9.80 -1.32 -8.19
CA ALA A 217 11.21 -0.93 -8.22
C ALA A 217 11.49 0.33 -7.39
N VAL A 218 10.63 1.35 -7.49
CA VAL A 218 10.72 2.57 -6.66
C VAL A 218 10.64 2.20 -5.18
N LYS A 219 9.62 1.44 -4.79
CA LYS A 219 9.43 1.09 -3.38
C LYS A 219 10.53 0.20 -2.85
N ALA A 220 10.96 -0.79 -3.63
CA ALA A 220 12.07 -1.69 -3.28
C ALA A 220 13.36 -0.90 -2.99
N HIS A 221 13.70 0.06 -3.86
CA HIS A 221 14.87 0.92 -3.69
C HIS A 221 14.80 1.73 -2.39
N ILE A 222 13.67 2.39 -2.12
CA ILE A 222 13.48 3.23 -0.93
C ILE A 222 13.53 2.37 0.34
N VAL A 223 12.85 1.23 0.36
CA VAL A 223 12.77 0.33 1.52
C VAL A 223 14.15 -0.30 1.82
N ALA A 224 14.92 -0.67 0.79
CA ALA A 224 16.26 -1.20 0.95
C ALA A 224 17.23 -0.17 1.58
N SER A 225 17.03 1.12 1.31
CA SER A 225 17.84 2.18 1.89
C SER A 225 17.46 2.54 3.34
N ASP A 226 16.19 2.33 3.73
CA ASP A 226 15.66 2.68 5.06
C ASP A 226 14.52 1.73 5.46
N PHE A 227 14.89 0.53 5.88
CA PHE A 227 13.91 -0.51 6.21
C PHE A 227 12.96 -0.11 7.35
N LYS A 228 13.50 0.50 8.43
CA LYS A 228 12.76 0.83 9.65
C LYS A 228 12.11 2.21 9.65
N GLU A 229 12.11 2.91 8.49
CA GLU A 229 11.49 4.22 8.33
C GLU A 229 12.06 5.30 9.27
N SER A 230 13.38 5.45 9.23
CA SER A 230 14.05 6.50 10.01
C SER A 230 13.85 7.88 9.38
N PHE A 231 14.30 8.08 8.12
CA PHE A 231 14.22 9.34 7.40
C PHE A 231 14.01 9.18 5.87
N GLY A 232 14.69 8.24 5.23
CA GLY A 232 14.68 8.08 3.78
C GLY A 232 13.34 7.59 3.24
N ARG A 233 12.70 6.68 3.97
CA ARG A 233 11.40 6.08 3.62
C ARG A 233 10.22 7.06 3.77
N GLU A 234 10.39 8.18 4.49
CA GLU A 234 9.35 9.18 4.68
C GLU A 234 8.82 9.75 3.35
N VAL A 235 9.62 9.74 2.28
CA VAL A 235 9.20 10.20 0.95
C VAL A 235 7.98 9.44 0.42
N LEU A 236 7.76 8.19 0.85
CA LEU A 236 6.57 7.42 0.53
C LEU A 236 5.28 7.99 1.15
N ASN A 237 5.39 8.89 2.13
CA ASN A 237 4.26 9.58 2.75
C ASN A 237 3.81 10.83 1.96
N TYR A 238 4.29 11.03 0.73
CA TYR A 238 3.79 12.09 -0.14
C TYR A 238 2.27 11.97 -0.31
N GLY A 239 1.53 13.03 0.01
CA GLY A 239 0.07 13.05 0.02
C GLY A 239 -0.60 12.43 1.26
N HIS A 240 0.12 11.64 2.06
CA HIS A 240 -0.48 10.86 3.16
C HIS A 240 -0.87 11.70 4.36
N THR A 241 -0.19 12.80 4.67
CA THR A 241 -0.49 13.62 5.86
C THR A 241 -1.94 14.14 5.84
N LEU A 242 -2.40 14.73 4.74
CA LEU A 242 -3.81 15.11 4.59
C LEU A 242 -4.68 13.87 4.27
N GLY A 243 -4.19 12.92 3.48
CA GLY A 243 -4.91 11.70 3.13
C GLY A 243 -5.42 10.94 4.36
N HIS A 244 -4.57 10.71 5.36
CA HIS A 244 -4.96 10.04 6.62
C HIS A 244 -5.99 10.86 7.41
N ALA A 245 -5.85 12.20 7.46
CA ALA A 245 -6.85 13.05 8.10
C ALA A 245 -8.23 12.94 7.40
N ILE A 246 -8.24 12.85 6.07
CA ILE A 246 -9.45 12.61 5.27
C ILE A 246 -10.03 11.22 5.53
N GLU A 247 -9.21 10.17 5.61
CA GLU A 247 -9.69 8.82 5.95
C GLU A 247 -10.45 8.82 7.29
N ILE A 248 -9.87 9.46 8.31
CA ILE A 248 -10.50 9.56 9.64
C ILE A 248 -11.79 10.40 9.56
N HIS A 249 -11.73 11.59 8.96
CA HIS A 249 -12.87 12.50 8.86
C HIS A 249 -14.03 11.87 8.08
N SER A 250 -13.74 11.17 6.97
CA SER A 250 -14.74 10.45 6.18
C SER A 250 -15.25 9.16 6.84
N LYS A 251 -14.75 8.83 8.04
CA LYS A 251 -15.03 7.57 8.74
C LYS A 251 -14.75 6.35 7.85
N TYR A 252 -13.66 6.44 7.08
CA TYR A 252 -13.21 5.41 6.14
C TYR A 252 -14.22 5.05 5.02
N SER A 253 -15.14 5.97 4.67
CA SER A 253 -16.04 5.80 3.54
C SER A 253 -15.33 6.00 2.19
N LEU A 254 -14.24 6.78 2.17
CA LEU A 254 -13.31 6.84 1.05
C LEU A 254 -12.31 5.68 1.12
N ARG A 255 -11.95 5.15 -0.04
CA ARG A 255 -10.82 4.22 -0.18
C ARG A 255 -9.52 4.96 0.14
N HIS A 256 -8.52 4.25 0.65
CA HIS A 256 -7.21 4.82 0.95
C HIS A 256 -6.65 5.65 -0.20
N GLY A 257 -6.60 5.09 -1.41
CA GLY A 257 -6.08 5.80 -2.58
C GLY A 257 -6.92 7.00 -3.03
N GLU A 258 -8.24 7.02 -2.74
CA GLU A 258 -9.06 8.21 -2.97
C GLU A 258 -8.65 9.36 -2.04
N ALA A 259 -8.40 9.06 -0.78
CA ALA A 259 -7.92 10.04 0.19
C ALA A 259 -6.48 10.49 -0.11
N VAL A 260 -5.60 9.56 -0.49
CA VAL A 260 -4.22 9.86 -0.92
C VAL A 260 -4.21 10.73 -2.18
N SER A 261 -5.10 10.49 -3.14
CA SER A 261 -5.23 11.32 -4.35
C SER A 261 -5.48 12.78 -4.01
N ILE A 262 -6.44 13.05 -3.12
CA ILE A 262 -6.73 14.42 -2.64
C ILE A 262 -5.50 14.98 -1.91
N GLY A 263 -4.85 14.16 -1.09
CA GLY A 263 -3.64 14.55 -0.36
C GLY A 263 -2.45 14.87 -1.25
N LEU A 264 -2.29 14.16 -2.38
CA LEU A 264 -1.25 14.45 -3.38
C LEU A 264 -1.46 15.82 -4.03
N VAL A 265 -2.70 16.13 -4.44
CA VAL A 265 -3.02 17.46 -5.00
C VAL A 265 -2.81 18.54 -3.95
N PHE A 266 -3.24 18.33 -2.70
CA PHE A 266 -2.99 19.26 -1.60
C PHE A 266 -1.49 19.52 -1.39
N ALA A 267 -0.67 18.46 -1.34
CA ALA A 267 0.77 18.61 -1.13
C ALA A 267 1.45 19.38 -2.27
N ALA A 268 0.99 19.17 -3.51
CA ALA A 268 1.43 19.94 -4.67
C ALA A 268 1.03 21.43 -4.55
N GLN A 269 -0.22 21.71 -4.15
CA GLN A 269 -0.70 23.08 -3.92
C GLN A 269 0.08 23.76 -2.78
N LEU A 270 0.37 23.07 -1.69
CA LEU A 270 1.18 23.58 -0.59
C LEU A 270 2.60 23.90 -1.06
N ALA A 271 3.21 23.05 -1.86
CA ALA A 271 4.51 23.31 -2.49
C ALA A 271 4.47 24.56 -3.38
N GLY A 272 3.37 24.78 -4.11
CA GLY A 272 3.15 25.98 -4.90
C GLY A 272 2.98 27.25 -4.02
N VAL A 273 2.26 27.18 -2.89
CA VAL A 273 2.15 28.28 -1.92
C VAL A 273 3.52 28.67 -1.36
N LYS A 274 4.38 27.68 -1.13
CA LYS A 274 5.77 27.88 -0.67
C LYS A 274 6.74 28.29 -1.80
N GLY A 275 6.28 28.40 -3.06
CA GLY A 275 7.14 28.71 -4.19
C GLY A 275 8.15 27.61 -4.58
N LEU A 276 7.91 26.37 -4.15
CA LEU A 276 8.81 25.24 -4.38
C LEU A 276 8.50 24.49 -5.68
N LEU A 277 7.23 24.46 -6.12
CA LEU A 277 6.78 23.70 -7.28
C LEU A 277 6.11 24.63 -8.30
N ASP A 278 6.42 24.43 -9.58
CA ASP A 278 5.85 25.20 -10.68
C ASP A 278 4.40 24.82 -10.98
N SER A 279 3.69 25.71 -11.68
CA SER A 279 2.26 25.56 -11.98
C SER A 279 1.93 24.39 -12.91
N GLU A 280 2.84 24.01 -13.82
CA GLU A 280 2.62 22.87 -14.72
C GLU A 280 2.67 21.55 -13.93
N SER A 281 3.66 21.39 -13.08
CA SER A 281 3.80 20.24 -12.19
C SER A 281 2.59 20.12 -11.22
N ILE A 282 2.10 21.24 -10.70
CA ILE A 282 0.89 21.27 -9.86
C ILE A 282 -0.32 20.78 -10.66
N ALA A 283 -0.55 21.33 -11.85
CA ALA A 283 -1.67 20.95 -12.70
C ALA A 283 -1.63 19.48 -13.13
N ALA A 284 -0.44 18.93 -13.33
CA ALA A 284 -0.26 17.52 -13.68
C ALA A 284 -0.84 16.56 -12.63
N HIS A 285 -0.78 16.91 -11.33
CA HIS A 285 -1.39 16.09 -10.27
C HIS A 285 -2.89 15.95 -10.46
N GLU A 286 -3.59 17.08 -10.62
CA GLU A 286 -5.05 17.07 -10.81
C GLU A 286 -5.44 16.39 -12.12
N GLN A 287 -4.72 16.66 -13.21
CA GLN A 287 -5.01 16.10 -14.53
C GLN A 287 -4.88 14.57 -14.57
N ILE A 288 -3.78 14.04 -14.03
CA ILE A 288 -3.55 12.59 -14.05
C ILE A 288 -4.53 11.89 -13.11
N LEU A 289 -4.68 12.37 -11.88
CA LEU A 289 -5.55 11.72 -10.88
C LEU A 289 -7.03 11.77 -11.27
N SER A 290 -7.52 12.94 -11.74
CA SER A 290 -8.90 13.04 -12.22
C SER A 290 -9.13 12.24 -13.53
N GLY A 291 -8.14 12.20 -14.42
CA GLY A 291 -8.19 11.42 -15.65
C GLY A 291 -8.43 9.92 -15.42
N ILE A 292 -7.89 9.38 -14.33
CA ILE A 292 -8.10 7.98 -13.92
C ILE A 292 -9.30 7.80 -12.98
N GLY A 293 -10.14 8.84 -12.82
CA GLY A 293 -11.38 8.77 -12.05
C GLY A 293 -11.22 8.93 -10.54
N LEU A 294 -10.08 9.39 -10.06
CA LEU A 294 -9.84 9.65 -8.63
C LEU A 294 -10.30 11.05 -8.23
N PRO A 295 -10.82 11.23 -6.99
CA PRO A 295 -11.17 12.55 -6.47
C PRO A 295 -9.89 13.37 -6.24
N THR A 296 -9.97 14.65 -6.59
CA THR A 296 -8.88 15.64 -6.41
C THR A 296 -9.29 16.80 -5.51
N LYS A 297 -10.55 16.81 -5.06
CA LYS A 297 -11.16 17.86 -4.24
C LYS A 297 -11.83 17.28 -3.00
N TYR A 298 -12.00 18.16 -1.99
CA TYR A 298 -12.71 17.82 -0.75
C TYR A 298 -13.58 18.99 -0.31
N PRO A 299 -14.70 18.76 0.45
CA PRO A 299 -15.63 19.83 0.80
C PRO A 299 -14.97 20.97 1.57
N SER A 300 -15.28 22.22 1.19
CA SER A 300 -14.65 23.44 1.72
C SER A 300 -14.89 23.65 3.22
N ASP A 301 -16.04 23.23 3.75
CA ASP A 301 -16.41 23.31 5.16
C ASP A 301 -15.69 22.31 6.07
N SER A 302 -14.96 21.35 5.49
CA SER A 302 -14.28 20.31 6.25
C SER A 302 -12.97 20.77 6.91
N TRP A 303 -12.39 21.90 6.51
CA TRP A 303 -11.09 22.37 7.00
C TRP A 303 -10.99 22.42 8.53
N GLN A 304 -12.01 22.98 9.17
CA GLN A 304 -12.05 23.10 10.64
C GLN A 304 -12.00 21.76 11.38
N HIS A 305 -12.41 20.66 10.72
CA HIS A 305 -12.37 19.31 11.26
C HIS A 305 -11.06 18.59 10.89
N LEU A 306 -10.50 18.89 9.72
CA LEU A 306 -9.26 18.26 9.24
C LEU A 306 -8.02 18.83 9.92
N TYR A 307 -7.95 20.14 10.14
CA TYR A 307 -6.78 20.80 10.72
C TYR A 307 -6.38 20.23 12.09
N PRO A 308 -7.31 19.98 13.05
CA PRO A 308 -6.98 19.30 14.29
C PRO A 308 -6.43 17.86 14.10
N LEU A 309 -6.89 17.14 13.06
CA LEU A 309 -6.42 15.78 12.76
C LEU A 309 -4.98 15.79 12.23
N LEU A 310 -4.59 16.81 11.46
CA LEU A 310 -3.18 17.02 11.07
C LEU A 310 -2.28 17.20 12.30
N ALA A 311 -2.78 17.86 13.35
CA ALA A 311 -2.05 18.05 14.59
C ALA A 311 -1.86 16.77 15.42
N LEU A 312 -2.67 15.72 15.21
CA LEU A 312 -2.46 14.43 15.83
C LEU A 312 -1.22 13.71 15.26
N ASP A 313 -0.98 13.83 13.97
CA ASP A 313 0.24 13.31 13.33
C ASP A 313 1.50 14.01 13.87
N LYS A 314 1.40 15.31 14.19
CA LYS A 314 2.44 16.08 14.89
C LYS A 314 2.88 15.44 16.22
N LYS A 315 1.95 14.90 17.02
CA LYS A 315 2.25 14.29 18.33
C LYS A 315 2.99 12.96 18.19
N SER A 316 2.74 12.21 17.13
CA SER A 316 3.40 10.92 16.87
C SER A 316 4.83 11.08 16.35
N ARG A 317 5.20 12.25 15.81
CA ARG A 317 6.49 12.52 15.13
C ARG A 317 7.35 13.62 15.78
N GLY A 318 7.18 13.91 17.08
CA GLY A 318 8.08 14.80 17.81
C GLY A 318 7.74 16.30 17.74
N HIS A 319 6.46 16.66 17.79
CA HIS A 319 5.93 18.02 17.94
C HIS A 319 6.00 18.96 16.72
N GLN A 320 6.48 18.51 15.55
CA GLN A 320 6.47 19.32 14.34
C GLN A 320 5.60 18.69 13.25
N LEU A 321 4.69 19.49 12.66
CA LEU A 321 3.89 19.04 11.51
C LEU A 321 4.79 19.04 10.27
N ARG A 322 4.87 17.89 9.60
CA ARG A 322 5.74 17.69 8.46
C ARG A 322 4.94 17.26 7.24
N PHE A 323 5.28 17.84 6.10
CA PHE A 323 4.75 17.42 4.82
C PHE A 323 5.91 17.01 3.91
N VAL A 324 5.78 15.83 3.30
CA VAL A 324 6.56 15.54 2.11
C VAL A 324 5.98 16.37 0.98
N ALA A 325 6.82 17.07 0.25
CA ALA A 325 6.47 17.93 -0.87
C ALA A 325 7.46 17.73 -2.01
N LEU A 326 7.26 18.41 -3.12
CA LEU A 326 8.14 18.37 -4.29
C LEU A 326 8.72 19.75 -4.59
N SER A 327 9.95 19.76 -5.06
CA SER A 327 10.58 20.91 -5.72
C SER A 327 10.78 20.69 -7.23
N GLY A 328 10.13 19.67 -7.77
CA GLY A 328 10.13 19.21 -9.14
C GLY A 328 9.79 17.71 -9.16
N ILE A 329 9.36 17.20 -10.30
CA ILE A 329 9.08 15.76 -10.47
C ILE A 329 10.36 14.96 -10.15
N GLY A 330 10.26 13.96 -9.29
CA GLY A 330 11.38 13.15 -8.82
C GLY A 330 12.25 13.83 -7.75
N LYS A 331 11.90 15.04 -7.29
CA LYS A 331 12.70 15.80 -6.31
C LYS A 331 11.85 16.09 -5.07
N THR A 332 11.96 15.24 -4.08
CA THR A 332 11.22 15.37 -2.80
C THR A 332 11.94 16.32 -1.85
N VAL A 333 11.16 17.11 -1.14
CA VAL A 333 11.60 18.02 -0.07
C VAL A 333 10.68 17.89 1.13
N ARG A 334 11.10 18.41 2.29
CA ARG A 334 10.26 18.51 3.48
C ARG A 334 9.82 19.95 3.68
N ILE A 335 8.54 20.12 4.06
CA ILE A 335 8.01 21.37 4.57
C ILE A 335 7.72 21.14 6.05
N GLU A 336 8.45 21.82 6.94
CA GLU A 336 8.33 21.70 8.40
C GLU A 336 7.86 23.01 9.04
N ASP A 337 7.81 24.09 8.27
CA ASP A 337 7.55 25.44 8.69
C ASP A 337 6.22 26.01 8.13
N ALA A 338 5.33 25.17 7.64
CA ALA A 338 4.03 25.61 7.13
C ALA A 338 3.15 26.12 8.26
N ASN A 339 2.72 27.38 8.17
CA ASN A 339 1.77 27.95 9.09
C ASN A 339 0.32 27.64 8.66
N GLU A 340 -0.65 27.88 9.57
CA GLU A 340 -2.06 27.59 9.30
C GLU A 340 -2.61 28.34 8.08
N GLY A 341 -2.19 29.58 7.86
CA GLY A 341 -2.61 30.37 6.69
C GLY A 341 -2.16 29.76 5.36
N GLU A 342 -0.93 29.27 5.29
CA GLU A 342 -0.39 28.59 4.12
C GLU A 342 -1.10 27.24 3.86
N LEU A 343 -1.35 26.47 4.93
CA LEU A 343 -2.09 25.20 4.84
C LEU A 343 -3.52 25.44 4.37
N ARG A 344 -4.18 26.47 4.92
CA ARG A 344 -5.53 26.85 4.53
C ARG A 344 -5.57 27.32 3.07
N ALA A 345 -4.63 28.15 2.64
CA ALA A 345 -4.53 28.61 1.25
C ALA A 345 -4.35 27.45 0.26
N ALA A 346 -3.56 26.44 0.64
CA ALA A 346 -3.42 25.21 -0.16
C ALA A 346 -4.72 24.39 -0.19
N TYR A 347 -5.42 24.30 0.96
CA TYR A 347 -6.70 23.60 1.05
C TYR A 347 -7.81 24.26 0.23
N GLU A 348 -7.90 25.58 0.26
CA GLU A 348 -8.88 26.34 -0.54
C GLU A 348 -8.76 26.07 -2.04
N ARG A 349 -7.57 25.77 -2.55
CA ARG A 349 -7.33 25.42 -3.96
C ARG A 349 -7.83 24.02 -4.35
N ILE A 350 -8.02 23.15 -3.38
CA ILE A 350 -8.58 21.80 -3.58
C ILE A 350 -10.01 21.67 -3.06
N SER A 351 -10.61 22.78 -2.67
CA SER A 351 -11.98 22.81 -2.14
C SER A 351 -13.04 22.76 -3.25
N SER A 352 -14.19 22.12 -2.93
CA SER A 352 -15.36 22.03 -3.81
C SER A 352 -16.61 22.53 -3.10
#